data_e7623c3c49394dda37fc4540e9cdbc74
#
_entry.id   e7623c3c49394dda37fc4540e9cdbc74
#
_cell.length_a   1.000
_cell.length_b   1.000
_cell.length_c   1.000
_cell.angle_alpha   90.00
_cell.angle_beta   90.00
_cell.angle_gamma   90.00
#
_symmetry.space_group_name_H-M   'P 1'
#
loop_
_entity.id
_entity.type
_entity.pdbx_description
1 polymer ?
#
loop_
_entity_poly.entity_id
_entity_poly.type
_entity_poly.pdbx_seq_one_letter_code
_entity_poly.pdbx_strand_id
1 'polypeptide(L)'
;MKLHKYSITGLFFFIFLFACHRDSDKTSLLHRADSLMQEFPDSALAILESIPHVEKLSGSNRADYAIFLTRARTKMYIHESSDSLIRYAVDYYKRSWNDERKMQAYYYRGCVYRDMRCMDLAVKDFLQALKVIPKESEHLY
;
A
#
# COMPACT_ATOMS: atom_id res chain seq x y z
N MET A 1 12.30 -7.17 50.97
CA MET A 1 11.13 -7.04 50.11
C MET A 1 11.31 -5.89 49.09
N LYS A 2 12.44 -5.83 48.34
CA LYS A 2 12.74 -4.80 47.33
C LYS A 2 13.18 -5.33 45.94
N LEU A 3 13.18 -6.66 45.74
CA LEU A 3 13.68 -7.25 44.49
C LEU A 3 12.59 -7.51 43.41
N HIS A 4 11.31 -7.34 43.73
CA HIS A 4 10.23 -7.64 42.77
C HIS A 4 9.81 -6.47 41.86
N LYS A 5 10.20 -5.22 42.19
CA LYS A 5 9.80 -4.05 41.38
C LYS A 5 10.62 -3.89 40.08
N TYR A 6 11.87 -4.35 40.05
CA TYR A 6 12.73 -4.18 38.88
C TYR A 6 12.52 -5.25 37.79
N SER A 7 11.98 -6.43 38.17
CA SER A 7 11.71 -7.52 37.24
C SER A 7 10.53 -7.24 36.30
N ILE A 8 9.50 -6.54 36.80
CA ILE A 8 8.28 -6.23 36.00
C ILE A 8 8.54 -5.10 35.01
N THR A 9 9.29 -4.06 35.42
CA THR A 9 9.66 -2.94 34.54
C THR A 9 10.64 -3.37 33.43
N GLY A 10 11.56 -4.28 33.73
CA GLY A 10 12.47 -4.85 32.72
C GLY A 10 11.75 -5.71 31.69
N LEU A 11 10.75 -6.48 32.11
CA LEU A 11 9.96 -7.32 31.22
C LEU A 11 9.05 -6.49 30.28
N PHE A 12 8.49 -5.39 30.77
CA PHE A 12 7.69 -4.48 29.95
C PHE A 12 8.54 -3.75 28.88
N PHE A 13 9.77 -3.37 29.22
CA PHE A 13 10.68 -2.73 28.27
C PHE A 13 11.14 -3.67 27.16
N PHE A 14 11.32 -4.96 27.47
CA PHE A 14 11.70 -5.98 26.48
C PHE A 14 10.58 -6.27 25.45
N ILE A 15 9.31 -6.25 25.89
CA ILE A 15 8.17 -6.49 25.00
C ILE A 15 8.02 -5.35 23.97
N PHE A 16 8.33 -4.09 24.34
CA PHE A 16 8.27 -2.95 23.44
C PHE A 16 9.33 -3.00 22.32
N LEU A 17 10.52 -3.56 22.59
CA LEU A 17 11.57 -3.66 21.57
C LEU A 17 11.26 -4.70 20.49
N PHE A 18 10.53 -5.77 20.81
CA PHE A 18 10.13 -6.78 19.82
C PHE A 18 8.97 -6.32 18.91
N ALA A 19 8.09 -5.45 19.37
CA ALA A 19 6.99 -4.92 18.56
C ALA A 19 7.50 -3.98 17.44
N CYS A 20 8.52 -3.16 17.71
CA CYS A 20 9.07 -2.21 16.75
C CYS A 20 9.85 -2.90 15.61
N HIS A 21 10.46 -4.05 15.85
CA HIS A 21 11.25 -4.77 14.85
C HIS A 21 10.39 -5.42 13.75
N ARG A 22 9.19 -5.86 14.09
CA ARG A 22 8.27 -6.53 13.14
C ARG A 22 7.63 -5.59 12.10
N ASP A 23 7.45 -4.32 12.41
CA ASP A 23 6.89 -3.35 11.45
C ASP A 23 7.95 -2.84 10.47
N SER A 24 9.21 -2.75 10.88
CA SER A 24 10.35 -2.43 10.02
C SER A 24 10.51 -3.45 8.88
N ASP A 25 10.33 -4.75 9.15
CA ASP A 25 10.47 -5.80 8.16
C ASP A 25 9.40 -5.70 7.06
N LYS A 26 8.15 -5.41 7.43
CA LYS A 26 7.05 -5.26 6.49
C LYS A 26 7.22 -4.03 5.58
N THR A 27 7.67 -2.93 6.16
CA THR A 27 7.97 -1.70 5.41
C THR A 27 9.09 -1.95 4.41
N SER A 28 10.13 -2.68 4.78
CA SER A 28 11.22 -3.08 3.89
C SER A 28 10.72 -3.95 2.72
N LEU A 29 9.83 -4.91 2.98
CA LEU A 29 9.21 -5.73 1.92
C LEU A 29 8.36 -4.89 0.97
N LEU A 30 7.60 -3.91 1.48
CA LEU A 30 6.84 -2.99 0.63
C LEU A 30 7.75 -2.15 -0.27
N HIS A 31 8.84 -1.60 0.25
CA HIS A 31 9.81 -0.85 -0.55
C HIS A 31 10.48 -1.74 -1.61
N ARG A 32 10.83 -2.97 -1.27
CA ARG A 32 11.42 -3.91 -2.21
C ARG A 32 10.44 -4.27 -3.32
N ALA A 33 9.17 -4.51 -3.00
CA ALA A 33 8.14 -4.76 -4.00
C ALA A 33 7.95 -3.56 -4.94
N ASP A 34 7.91 -2.33 -4.41
CA ASP A 34 7.79 -1.11 -5.21
C ASP A 34 8.97 -0.95 -6.19
N SER A 35 10.20 -1.19 -5.73
CA SER A 35 11.40 -1.09 -6.57
C SER A 35 11.43 -2.10 -7.72
N LEU A 36 10.84 -3.28 -7.55
CA LEU A 36 10.76 -4.32 -8.58
C LEU A 36 9.56 -4.16 -9.51
N MET A 37 8.59 -3.34 -9.13
CA MET A 37 7.28 -3.28 -9.76
C MET A 37 7.30 -2.98 -11.26
N GLN A 38 8.29 -2.25 -11.74
CA GLN A 38 8.34 -1.85 -13.15
C GLN A 38 8.92 -2.96 -14.04
N GLU A 39 10.00 -3.58 -13.62
CA GLU A 39 10.74 -4.55 -14.43
C GLU A 39 10.34 -6.00 -14.12
N PHE A 40 10.00 -6.30 -12.87
CA PHE A 40 9.71 -7.65 -12.37
C PHE A 40 8.41 -7.68 -11.57
N PRO A 41 7.23 -7.42 -12.19
CA PRO A 41 5.95 -7.35 -11.49
C PRO A 41 5.51 -8.69 -10.86
N ASP A 42 5.93 -9.82 -11.42
CA ASP A 42 5.75 -11.17 -10.85
C ASP A 42 6.49 -11.34 -9.53
N SER A 43 7.76 -10.91 -9.49
CA SER A 43 8.57 -10.93 -8.27
C SER A 43 8.02 -9.96 -7.21
N ALA A 44 7.55 -8.78 -7.63
CA ALA A 44 6.89 -7.83 -6.75
C ALA A 44 5.60 -8.43 -6.16
N LEU A 45 4.78 -9.10 -6.97
CA LEU A 45 3.57 -9.80 -6.52
C LEU A 45 3.91 -10.88 -5.49
N ALA A 46 4.90 -11.73 -5.77
CA ALA A 46 5.32 -12.78 -4.87
C ALA A 46 5.77 -12.23 -3.49
N ILE A 47 6.53 -11.10 -3.48
CA ILE A 47 6.92 -10.44 -2.25
C ILE A 47 5.69 -9.93 -1.48
N LEU A 48 4.76 -9.26 -2.13
CA LEU A 48 3.56 -8.71 -1.50
C LEU A 48 2.69 -9.81 -0.89
N GLU A 49 2.52 -10.93 -1.58
CA GLU A 49 1.76 -12.08 -1.10
C GLU A 49 2.47 -12.85 0.03
N SER A 50 3.79 -12.70 0.16
CA SER A 50 4.57 -13.27 1.26
C SER A 50 4.49 -12.48 2.57
N ILE A 51 3.95 -11.24 2.56
CA ILE A 51 3.87 -10.41 3.78
C ILE A 51 2.91 -11.04 4.79
N PRO A 52 3.41 -11.41 5.99
CA PRO A 52 2.56 -12.05 6.99
C PRO A 52 1.66 -11.03 7.69
N HIS A 53 0.46 -11.47 8.06
CA HIS A 53 -0.46 -10.66 8.86
C HIS A 53 -0.78 -9.29 8.24
N VAL A 54 -1.11 -9.28 6.95
CA VAL A 54 -1.47 -8.04 6.22
C VAL A 54 -2.69 -7.33 6.83
N GLU A 55 -3.56 -8.06 7.51
CA GLU A 55 -4.70 -7.51 8.25
C GLU A 55 -4.29 -6.60 9.41
N LYS A 56 -3.04 -6.73 9.89
CA LYS A 56 -2.45 -5.89 10.96
C LYS A 56 -1.73 -4.65 10.43
N LEU A 57 -1.57 -4.54 9.11
CA LEU A 57 -1.05 -3.30 8.52
C LEU A 57 -2.01 -2.15 8.78
N SER A 58 -1.46 -0.97 9.06
CA SER A 58 -2.22 0.25 9.33
C SER A 58 -1.57 1.47 8.67
N GLY A 59 -2.30 2.57 8.62
CA GLY A 59 -1.79 3.84 8.09
C GLY A 59 -1.26 3.73 6.67
N SER A 60 -0.10 4.34 6.41
CA SER A 60 0.54 4.36 5.10
C SER A 60 0.94 2.97 4.62
N ASN A 61 1.45 2.10 5.49
CA ASN A 61 1.85 0.74 5.10
C ASN A 61 0.70 -0.07 4.54
N ARG A 62 -0.50 0.05 5.12
CA ARG A 62 -1.70 -0.60 4.59
C ARG A 62 -2.15 0.01 3.26
N ALA A 63 -2.08 1.33 3.15
CA ALA A 63 -2.43 2.04 1.92
C ALA A 63 -1.46 1.72 0.78
N ASP A 64 -0.14 1.71 1.05
CA ASP A 64 0.88 1.32 0.09
C ASP A 64 0.76 -0.14 -0.33
N TYR A 65 0.53 -1.05 0.62
CA TYR A 65 0.24 -2.44 0.30
C TYR A 65 -0.94 -2.58 -0.68
N ALA A 66 -2.03 -1.85 -0.43
CA ALA A 66 -3.20 -1.89 -1.30
C ALA A 66 -2.89 -1.38 -2.72
N ILE A 67 -2.13 -0.28 -2.85
CA ILE A 67 -1.70 0.25 -4.14
C ILE A 67 -0.81 -0.77 -4.85
N PHE A 68 0.23 -1.27 -4.18
CA PHE A 68 1.23 -2.14 -4.80
C PHE A 68 0.66 -3.48 -5.21
N LEU A 69 -0.18 -4.09 -4.37
CA LEU A 69 -0.82 -5.36 -4.72
C LEU A 69 -1.77 -5.20 -5.91
N THR A 70 -2.60 -4.16 -5.92
CA THR A 70 -3.48 -3.88 -7.06
C THR A 70 -2.66 -3.58 -8.33
N ARG A 71 -1.56 -2.81 -8.21
CA ARG A 71 -0.65 -2.52 -9.33
C ARG A 71 -0.02 -3.80 -9.89
N ALA A 72 0.53 -4.66 -9.04
CA ALA A 72 1.15 -5.91 -9.46
C ALA A 72 0.13 -6.80 -10.18
N ARG A 73 -1.06 -6.98 -9.62
CA ARG A 73 -2.13 -7.75 -10.25
C ARG A 73 -2.58 -7.17 -11.58
N THR A 74 -2.75 -5.85 -11.68
CA THR A 74 -3.08 -5.17 -12.93
C THR A 74 -2.02 -5.44 -14.01
N LYS A 75 -0.73 -5.35 -13.67
CA LYS A 75 0.38 -5.65 -14.61
C LYS A 75 0.42 -7.13 -15.02
N MET A 76 0.00 -8.03 -14.14
CA MET A 76 -0.09 -9.47 -14.40
C MET A 76 -1.42 -9.90 -15.03
N TYR A 77 -2.28 -8.96 -15.42
CA TYR A 77 -3.63 -9.21 -15.99
C TYR A 77 -4.53 -10.04 -15.07
N ILE A 78 -4.32 -9.96 -13.74
CA ILE A 78 -5.19 -10.58 -12.74
C ILE A 78 -6.32 -9.60 -12.45
N HIS A 79 -7.54 -9.98 -12.84
CA HIS A 79 -8.73 -9.14 -12.69
C HIS A 79 -9.25 -9.11 -11.26
N GLU A 80 -9.57 -7.92 -10.78
CA GLU A 80 -10.17 -7.71 -9.46
C GLU A 80 -11.71 -7.71 -9.58
N SER A 81 -12.35 -8.36 -8.62
CA SER A 81 -13.83 -8.42 -8.52
C SER A 81 -14.40 -7.45 -7.48
N SER A 82 -13.56 -6.74 -6.75
CA SER A 82 -13.95 -5.81 -5.68
C SER A 82 -12.92 -4.71 -5.50
N ASP A 83 -13.39 -3.49 -5.22
CA ASP A 83 -12.53 -2.34 -4.89
C ASP A 83 -12.15 -2.25 -3.40
N SER A 84 -12.57 -3.22 -2.57
CA SER A 84 -12.44 -3.14 -1.11
C SER A 84 -11.00 -2.90 -0.63
N LEU A 85 -10.02 -3.52 -1.29
CA LEU A 85 -8.61 -3.36 -0.97
C LEU A 85 -8.12 -1.95 -1.31
N ILE A 86 -8.26 -1.55 -2.58
CA ILE A 86 -7.72 -0.27 -3.09
C ILE A 86 -8.50 0.94 -2.57
N ARG A 87 -9.76 0.77 -2.17
CA ARG A 87 -10.57 1.80 -1.52
C ARG A 87 -9.90 2.34 -0.26
N TYR A 88 -9.26 1.47 0.53
CA TYR A 88 -8.52 1.92 1.70
C TYR A 88 -7.41 2.92 1.33
N ALA A 89 -6.66 2.66 0.26
CA ALA A 89 -5.61 3.56 -0.20
C ALA A 89 -6.17 4.91 -0.66
N VAL A 90 -7.26 4.91 -1.42
CA VAL A 90 -7.93 6.16 -1.83
C VAL A 90 -8.41 6.94 -0.62
N ASP A 91 -9.05 6.28 0.35
CA ASP A 91 -9.54 6.96 1.56
C ASP A 91 -8.41 7.51 2.42
N TYR A 92 -7.28 6.85 2.46
CA TYR A 92 -6.09 7.31 3.17
C TYR A 92 -5.43 8.50 2.46
N TYR A 93 -5.15 8.37 1.14
CA TYR A 93 -4.38 9.37 0.40
C TYR A 93 -5.19 10.56 -0.13
N LYS A 94 -6.52 10.52 -0.20
CA LYS A 94 -7.34 11.63 -0.72
C LYS A 94 -7.09 12.98 -0.04
N ARG A 95 -6.65 12.97 1.24
CA ARG A 95 -6.32 14.16 2.04
C ARG A 95 -4.82 14.33 2.27
N SER A 96 -3.99 13.48 1.69
CA SER A 96 -2.55 13.52 1.81
C SER A 96 -1.94 14.57 0.88
N TRP A 97 -0.77 15.08 1.26
CA TRP A 97 0.08 15.89 0.39
C TRP A 97 0.95 15.04 -0.55
N ASN A 98 0.93 13.71 -0.43
CA ASN A 98 1.63 12.80 -1.33
C ASN A 98 0.80 12.62 -2.60
N ASP A 99 1.01 13.50 -3.58
CA ASP A 99 0.25 13.52 -4.82
C ASP A 99 0.56 12.29 -5.69
N GLU A 100 1.77 11.76 -5.64
CA GLU A 100 2.12 10.53 -6.36
C GLU A 100 1.27 9.34 -5.87
N ARG A 101 1.22 9.08 -4.57
CA ARG A 101 0.42 7.99 -3.99
C ARG A 101 -1.08 8.23 -4.18
N LYS A 102 -1.52 9.48 -4.09
CA LYS A 102 -2.91 9.85 -4.37
C LYS A 102 -3.29 9.54 -5.82
N MET A 103 -2.45 9.94 -6.78
CA MET A 103 -2.63 9.64 -8.19
C MET A 103 -2.66 8.13 -8.44
N GLN A 104 -1.71 7.38 -7.89
CA GLN A 104 -1.65 5.92 -8.01
C GLN A 104 -2.91 5.26 -7.43
N ALA A 105 -3.38 5.69 -6.25
CA ALA A 105 -4.57 5.14 -5.61
C ALA A 105 -5.82 5.31 -6.49
N TYR A 106 -6.06 6.50 -7.04
CA TYR A 106 -7.18 6.73 -7.96
C TYR A 106 -7.02 5.93 -9.26
N TYR A 107 -5.83 5.96 -9.87
CA TYR A 107 -5.59 5.24 -11.11
C TYR A 107 -5.86 3.74 -10.98
N TYR A 108 -5.31 3.09 -9.94
CA TYR A 108 -5.50 1.65 -9.76
C TYR A 108 -6.91 1.28 -9.31
N ARG A 109 -7.63 2.15 -8.59
CA ARG A 109 -9.05 1.93 -8.36
C ARG A 109 -9.87 2.07 -9.67
N GLY A 110 -9.50 2.98 -10.54
CA GLY A 110 -10.06 3.06 -11.89
C GLY A 110 -9.85 1.77 -12.69
N CYS A 111 -8.66 1.16 -12.59
CA CYS A 111 -8.40 -0.14 -13.21
C CYS A 111 -9.30 -1.25 -12.63
N VAL A 112 -9.49 -1.29 -11.33
CA VAL A 112 -10.41 -2.23 -10.66
C VAL A 112 -11.85 -2.03 -11.13
N TYR A 113 -12.33 -0.79 -11.20
CA TYR A 113 -13.68 -0.51 -11.71
C TYR A 113 -13.85 -0.89 -13.18
N ARG A 114 -12.83 -0.72 -14.00
CA ARG A 114 -12.82 -1.21 -15.38
C ARG A 114 -12.97 -2.74 -15.42
N ASP A 115 -12.23 -3.46 -14.58
CA ASP A 115 -12.29 -4.93 -14.50
C ASP A 115 -13.67 -5.40 -14.02
N MET A 116 -14.29 -4.65 -13.10
CA MET A 116 -15.67 -4.85 -12.63
C MET A 116 -16.74 -4.41 -13.64
N ARG A 117 -16.36 -3.86 -14.80
CA ARG A 117 -17.24 -3.27 -15.83
C ARG A 117 -18.06 -2.06 -15.36
N CYS A 118 -17.59 -1.36 -14.31
CA CYS A 118 -18.18 -0.13 -13.80
C CYS A 118 -17.54 1.08 -14.46
N MET A 119 -17.79 1.28 -15.76
CA MET A 119 -17.06 2.25 -16.60
C MET A 119 -17.20 3.70 -16.11
N ASP A 120 -18.37 4.12 -15.64
CA ASP A 120 -18.58 5.48 -15.12
C ASP A 120 -17.68 5.77 -13.91
N LEU A 121 -17.54 4.79 -13.01
CA LEU A 121 -16.66 4.90 -11.85
C LEU A 121 -15.18 4.87 -12.26
N ALA A 122 -14.83 4.03 -13.24
CA ALA A 122 -13.47 3.97 -13.78
C ALA A 122 -13.06 5.32 -14.37
N VAL A 123 -13.87 5.90 -15.26
CA VAL A 123 -13.61 7.22 -15.87
C VAL A 123 -13.49 8.31 -14.81
N LYS A 124 -14.39 8.34 -13.83
CA LYS A 124 -14.33 9.29 -12.72
C LYS A 124 -12.99 9.22 -11.98
N ASP A 125 -12.51 8.04 -11.67
CA ASP A 125 -11.26 7.85 -10.93
C ASP A 125 -10.03 8.15 -11.79
N PHE A 126 -10.02 7.81 -13.09
CA PHE A 126 -8.95 8.23 -14.00
C PHE A 126 -8.86 9.74 -14.13
N LEU A 127 -10.00 10.44 -14.17
CA LEU A 127 -10.02 11.91 -14.16
C LEU A 127 -9.52 12.50 -12.83
N GLN A 128 -9.76 11.84 -11.69
CA GLN A 128 -9.18 12.27 -10.41
C GLN A 128 -7.66 12.06 -10.40
N ALA A 129 -7.17 10.94 -10.92
CA ALA A 129 -5.74 10.67 -11.04
C ALA A 129 -5.03 11.74 -11.89
N LEU A 130 -5.62 12.10 -13.04
CA LEU A 130 -5.08 13.14 -13.93
C LEU A 130 -4.98 14.53 -13.25
N LYS A 131 -5.93 14.89 -12.38
CA LYS A 131 -5.92 16.19 -11.66
C LYS A 131 -4.79 16.32 -10.65
N VAL A 132 -4.24 15.22 -10.18
CA VAL A 132 -3.19 15.19 -9.14
C VAL A 132 -1.83 14.71 -9.65
N ILE A 133 -1.65 14.64 -10.98
CA ILE A 133 -0.33 14.36 -11.57
C ILE A 133 0.65 15.43 -11.08
N PRO A 134 1.79 15.05 -10.49
CA PRO A 134 2.79 16.02 -10.08
C PRO A 134 3.30 16.82 -11.29
N LYS A 135 3.34 18.14 -11.17
CA LYS A 135 3.72 19.05 -12.28
C LYS A 135 5.12 18.80 -12.84
N GLU A 136 6.01 18.19 -12.05
CA GLU A 136 7.37 17.82 -12.49
C GLU A 136 7.37 16.68 -13.52
N SER A 137 6.28 15.91 -13.62
CA SER A 137 6.16 14.83 -14.61
C SER A 137 5.65 15.31 -15.98
N GLU A 138 5.19 16.55 -16.13
CA GLU A 138 4.76 17.12 -17.42
C GLU A 138 5.90 17.31 -18.42
N HIS A 139 7.16 17.29 -17.98
CA HIS A 139 8.34 17.48 -18.85
C HIS A 139 8.95 16.19 -19.39
N LEU A 140 8.35 15.02 -19.13
CA LEU A 140 8.89 13.70 -19.50
C LEU A 140 8.18 13.03 -20.69
N TYR A 141 7.28 13.77 -21.40
CA TYR A 141 6.60 13.28 -22.60
C TYR A 141 6.81 14.19 -23.79
#